data_45c767f7ace62e25c4947762ebd08a3d
#
_entry.id   45c767f7ace62e25c4947762ebd08a3d
#
_cell.length_a   1.000
_cell.length_b   1.000
_cell.length_c   1.000
_cell.angle_alpha   90.00
_cell.angle_beta   90.00
_cell.angle_gamma   90.00
#
_symmetry.space_group_name_H-M   'P 1'
#
loop_
_entity.id
_entity.type
_entity.pdbx_description
1 polymer ?
#
loop_
_entity_poly.entity_id
_entity_poly.type
_entity_poly.pdbx_seq_one_letter_code
_entity_poly.pdbx_strand_id
1 'polypeptide(L)'
;MTTDNTTLARFIANYQSEREGAALYREMAAHEPHAEMAELYVRLARVEETHAEFWRRRIVTAGGQPPIRLGWRTHILLWATRRFGAQAVLPLVASDEARNRTIYDHQQEAGVDMARQERSHARILSMLASPSHRGWDGPAYSRLEGRHGAGAANNLRAMVLGANDGLVSTFCLLMGVAGAAVNPHTLLATAVAGSLAGACSMAMGEWISVQSARELQEKQIASEAEELAASPAEEQEELSLIYQAKGFTQDEAQQIAQRVIHDPASALDTLAREELGINPDDLGGSAMGAATASFLVFLLGAMIPALPMFLAPSSAIVTASAVCSALGLFALGAAIAIFTGKHPLLSGARQLLIGLAA
;
A
#
# COMPACT_ATOMS: atom_id res chain seq x y z
N MET A 1 43.82 3.90 5.99
CA MET A 1 42.84 2.80 6.03
C MET A 1 41.97 2.95 4.79
N THR A 2 42.13 2.10 3.82
CA THR A 2 41.27 2.10 2.60
C THR A 2 39.89 1.57 3.01
N THR A 3 38.90 2.47 3.05
CA THR A 3 37.51 2.08 3.26
C THR A 3 37.11 1.14 2.12
N ASP A 4 36.60 -0.04 2.44
CA ASP A 4 36.19 -1.03 1.46
C ASP A 4 35.09 -0.41 0.54
N ASN A 5 35.15 -0.69 -0.76
CA ASN A 5 34.17 -0.18 -1.74
C ASN A 5 32.73 -0.51 -1.37
N THR A 6 32.50 -1.62 -0.68
CA THR A 6 31.18 -2.03 -0.18
C THR A 6 30.67 -1.10 0.92
N THR A 7 31.55 -0.64 1.81
CA THR A 7 31.23 0.30 2.89
C THR A 7 30.89 1.70 2.35
N LEU A 8 31.65 2.19 1.37
CA LEU A 8 31.36 3.46 0.72
C LEU A 8 30.03 3.43 -0.04
N ALA A 9 29.76 2.35 -0.76
CA ALA A 9 28.48 2.17 -1.46
C ALA A 9 27.29 2.17 -0.48
N ARG A 10 27.43 1.56 0.70
CA ARG A 10 26.43 1.59 1.75
C ARG A 10 26.20 3.01 2.29
N PHE A 11 27.24 3.76 2.56
CA PHE A 11 27.12 5.16 3.00
C PHE A 11 26.42 6.04 1.97
N ILE A 12 26.71 5.83 0.69
CA ILE A 12 26.04 6.53 -0.41
C ILE A 12 24.56 6.17 -0.47
N ALA A 13 24.21 4.89 -0.30
CA ALA A 13 22.81 4.44 -0.30
C ALA A 13 22.04 5.03 0.88
N ASN A 14 22.61 5.01 2.09
CA ASN A 14 22.01 5.61 3.27
C ASN A 14 21.79 7.12 3.07
N TYR A 15 22.83 7.85 2.63
CA TYR A 15 22.73 9.28 2.34
C TYR A 15 21.64 9.61 1.32
N GLN A 16 21.52 8.79 0.28
CA GLN A 16 20.48 8.96 -0.75
C GLN A 16 19.08 8.80 -0.16
N SER A 17 18.85 7.77 0.67
CA SER A 17 17.59 7.50 1.34
C SER A 17 17.15 8.68 2.20
N GLU A 18 18.04 9.16 3.08
CA GLU A 18 17.75 10.28 3.98
C GLU A 18 17.41 11.57 3.22
N ARG A 19 18.15 11.87 2.16
CA ARG A 19 17.87 13.04 1.32
C ARG A 19 16.52 12.95 0.60
N GLU A 20 16.17 11.77 0.16
CA GLU A 20 14.89 11.51 -0.53
C GLU A 20 13.73 11.62 0.45
N GLY A 21 13.87 11.09 1.66
CA GLY A 21 12.93 11.26 2.76
C GLY A 21 12.72 12.73 3.13
N ALA A 22 13.82 13.46 3.36
CA ALA A 22 13.76 14.89 3.67
C ALA A 22 13.04 15.71 2.60
N ALA A 23 13.32 15.45 1.33
CA ALA A 23 12.67 16.13 0.20
C ALA A 23 11.17 15.84 0.15
N LEU A 24 10.77 14.60 0.37
CA LEU A 24 9.35 14.19 0.40
C LEU A 24 8.61 14.84 1.57
N TYR A 25 9.16 14.81 2.77
CA TYR A 25 8.52 15.44 3.93
C TYR A 25 8.37 16.95 3.78
N ARG A 26 9.34 17.63 3.18
CA ARG A 26 9.22 19.07 2.86
C ARG A 26 8.09 19.35 1.87
N GLU A 27 7.97 18.51 0.84
CA GLU A 27 6.91 18.67 -0.15
C GLU A 27 5.53 18.34 0.46
N MET A 28 5.45 17.30 1.31
CA MET A 28 4.23 16.96 2.04
C MET A 28 3.81 18.11 2.97
N ALA A 29 4.75 18.69 3.70
CA ALA A 29 4.47 19.85 4.55
C ALA A 29 3.94 21.05 3.77
N ALA A 30 4.46 21.33 2.58
CA ALA A 30 4.05 22.43 1.73
C ALA A 30 2.63 22.25 1.14
N HIS A 31 2.14 21.00 1.06
CA HIS A 31 0.85 20.66 0.45
C HIS A 31 -0.14 20.05 1.47
N GLU A 32 0.14 20.14 2.76
CA GLU A 32 -0.74 19.70 3.83
C GLU A 32 -1.61 20.87 4.31
N PRO A 33 -2.96 20.77 4.25
CA PRO A 33 -3.85 21.84 4.66
C PRO A 33 -3.93 22.05 6.19
N HIS A 34 -3.57 21.02 7.00
CA HIS A 34 -3.64 21.10 8.45
C HIS A 34 -2.29 21.54 9.02
N ALA A 35 -2.27 22.70 9.69
CA ALA A 35 -1.03 23.33 10.18
C ALA A 35 -0.21 22.42 11.12
N GLU A 36 -0.88 21.68 12.02
CA GLU A 36 -0.22 20.77 12.96
C GLU A 36 0.48 19.61 12.24
N MET A 37 -0.16 19.06 11.20
CA MET A 37 0.40 18.01 10.37
C MET A 37 1.55 18.52 9.50
N ALA A 38 1.40 19.73 8.93
CA ALA A 38 2.47 20.37 8.19
C ALA A 38 3.71 20.58 9.06
N GLU A 39 3.53 21.05 10.31
CA GLU A 39 4.63 21.19 11.27
C GLU A 39 5.30 19.85 11.60
N LEU A 40 4.53 18.79 11.76
CA LEU A 40 5.07 17.44 11.97
C LEU A 40 5.95 16.99 10.79
N TYR A 41 5.50 17.16 9.55
CA TYR A 41 6.31 16.85 8.38
C TYR A 41 7.59 17.70 8.29
N VAL A 42 7.53 18.99 8.68
CA VAL A 42 8.72 19.83 8.77
C VAL A 42 9.72 19.29 9.81
N ARG A 43 9.23 18.81 10.94
CA ARG A 43 10.10 18.22 11.99
C ARG A 43 10.74 16.93 11.51
N LEU A 44 9.99 16.04 10.86
CA LEU A 44 10.54 14.82 10.24
C LEU A 44 11.61 15.17 9.22
N ALA A 45 11.34 16.11 8.31
CA ALA A 45 12.31 16.55 7.31
C ALA A 45 13.64 17.03 7.92
N ARG A 46 13.60 17.73 9.05
CA ARG A 46 14.82 18.19 9.75
C ARG A 46 15.65 17.04 10.33
N VAL A 47 15.00 16.01 10.83
CA VAL A 47 15.69 14.83 11.33
C VAL A 47 16.41 14.11 10.20
N GLU A 48 15.70 13.86 9.08
CA GLU A 48 16.28 13.26 7.87
C GLU A 48 17.46 14.07 7.31
N GLU A 49 17.38 15.40 7.34
CA GLU A 49 18.51 16.26 6.95
C GLU A 49 19.73 16.11 7.88
N THR A 50 19.49 15.91 9.16
CA THR A 50 20.56 15.67 10.14
C THR A 50 21.22 14.31 9.86
N HIS A 51 20.44 13.27 9.58
CA HIS A 51 20.93 11.96 9.19
C HIS A 51 21.70 12.03 7.84
N ALA A 52 21.15 12.73 6.86
CA ALA A 52 21.83 12.94 5.58
C ALA A 52 23.19 13.63 5.75
N GLU A 53 23.27 14.68 6.58
CA GLU A 53 24.53 15.37 6.86
C GLU A 53 25.55 14.46 7.57
N PHE A 54 25.09 13.60 8.48
CA PHE A 54 25.95 12.60 9.12
C PHE A 54 26.58 11.65 8.08
N TRP A 55 25.79 11.10 7.17
CA TRP A 55 26.27 10.21 6.11
C TRP A 55 27.13 10.95 5.08
N ARG A 56 26.77 12.19 4.74
CA ARG A 56 27.58 13.05 3.86
C ARG A 56 29.01 13.20 4.36
N ARG A 57 29.17 13.47 5.66
CA ARG A 57 30.50 13.62 6.29
C ARG A 57 31.29 12.31 6.18
N ARG A 58 30.65 11.16 6.39
CA ARG A 58 31.31 9.86 6.28
C ARG A 58 31.74 9.53 4.86
N ILE A 59 30.92 9.85 3.86
CA ILE A 59 31.27 9.71 2.44
C ILE A 59 32.52 10.52 2.11
N VAL A 60 32.53 11.80 2.50
CA VAL A 60 33.68 12.69 2.25
C VAL A 60 34.94 12.20 2.98
N THR A 61 34.84 11.77 4.22
CA THR A 61 35.96 11.21 4.98
C THR A 61 36.50 9.92 4.34
N ALA A 62 35.62 9.13 3.71
CA ALA A 62 36.00 7.93 2.96
C ALA A 62 36.56 8.23 1.55
N GLY A 63 36.68 9.51 1.16
CA GLY A 63 37.19 9.93 -0.15
C GLY A 63 36.17 9.85 -1.29
N GLY A 64 34.88 9.63 -0.96
CA GLY A 64 33.78 9.60 -1.92
C GLY A 64 33.13 10.96 -2.17
N GLN A 65 32.25 11.01 -3.17
CA GLN A 65 31.41 12.18 -3.45
C GLN A 65 29.94 11.84 -3.21
N PRO A 66 29.21 12.64 -2.40
CA PRO A 66 27.79 12.43 -2.19
C PRO A 66 26.99 12.72 -3.49
N PRO A 67 26.00 11.88 -3.83
CA PRO A 67 25.19 12.08 -5.02
C PRO A 67 24.32 13.34 -4.91
N ILE A 68 24.19 14.08 -6.01
CA ILE A 68 23.44 15.35 -6.05
C ILE A 68 22.00 15.11 -6.50
N ARG A 69 21.72 14.08 -7.30
CA ARG A 69 20.41 13.84 -7.90
C ARG A 69 19.56 12.94 -7.01
N LEU A 70 18.28 13.27 -6.92
CA LEU A 70 17.28 12.39 -6.32
C LEU A 70 16.93 11.25 -7.29
N GLY A 71 16.45 10.14 -6.78
CA GLY A 71 16.01 9.01 -7.58
C GLY A 71 14.76 9.33 -8.41
N TRP A 72 14.55 8.58 -9.48
CA TRP A 72 13.39 8.73 -10.37
C TRP A 72 12.06 8.55 -9.63
N ARG A 73 12.01 7.60 -8.67
CA ARG A 73 10.84 7.31 -7.86
C ARG A 73 10.45 8.51 -6.99
N THR A 74 11.43 9.13 -6.36
CA THR A 74 11.23 10.33 -5.55
C THR A 74 10.66 11.47 -6.37
N HIS A 75 11.11 11.68 -7.61
CA HIS A 75 10.54 12.69 -8.50
C HIS A 75 9.06 12.43 -8.81
N ILE A 76 8.67 11.17 -9.00
CA ILE A 76 7.26 10.80 -9.19
C ILE A 76 6.44 11.08 -7.91
N LEU A 77 6.96 10.73 -6.75
CA LEU A 77 6.26 10.96 -5.48
C LEU A 77 6.13 12.47 -5.18
N LEU A 78 7.16 13.26 -5.44
CA LEU A 78 7.11 14.72 -5.33
C LEU A 78 6.05 15.31 -6.27
N TRP A 79 6.00 14.86 -7.53
CA TRP A 79 4.96 15.27 -8.47
C TRP A 79 3.56 14.85 -7.98
N ALA A 80 3.41 13.64 -7.48
CA ALA A 80 2.14 13.14 -6.94
C ALA A 80 1.68 13.95 -5.72
N THR A 81 2.60 14.30 -4.81
CA THR A 81 2.32 15.17 -3.66
C THR A 81 1.81 16.54 -4.11
N ARG A 82 2.46 17.16 -5.09
CA ARG A 82 2.04 18.46 -5.66
C ARG A 82 0.67 18.41 -6.31
N ARG A 83 0.35 17.29 -6.95
CA ARG A 83 -0.88 17.16 -7.76
C ARG A 83 -2.08 16.69 -6.95
N PHE A 84 -1.86 15.84 -5.95
CA PHE A 84 -2.91 15.12 -5.22
C PHE A 84 -2.86 15.34 -3.70
N GLY A 85 -1.88 16.11 -3.19
CA GLY A 85 -1.71 16.38 -1.76
C GLY A 85 -0.90 15.32 -1.02
N ALA A 86 -0.53 15.64 0.23
CA ALA A 86 0.28 14.79 1.11
C ALA A 86 -0.38 13.43 1.39
N GLN A 87 -1.70 13.40 1.57
CA GLN A 87 -2.48 12.22 1.88
C GLN A 87 -2.38 11.12 0.81
N ALA A 88 -2.22 11.50 -0.46
CA ALA A 88 -2.13 10.55 -1.57
C ALA A 88 -0.83 9.72 -1.54
N VAL A 89 0.25 10.28 -1.02
CA VAL A 89 1.57 9.62 -0.97
C VAL A 89 1.90 9.04 0.41
N LEU A 90 1.19 9.46 1.45
CA LEU A 90 1.44 9.05 2.83
C LEU A 90 1.52 7.53 3.03
N PRO A 91 0.62 6.68 2.47
CA PRO A 91 0.74 5.23 2.62
C PRO A 91 2.02 4.65 2.01
N LEU A 92 2.51 5.26 0.92
CA LEU A 92 3.74 4.83 0.26
C LEU A 92 4.97 5.20 1.08
N VAL A 93 5.00 6.43 1.60
CA VAL A 93 6.08 6.91 2.47
C VAL A 93 6.11 6.10 3.77
N ALA A 94 4.97 5.86 4.40
CA ALA A 94 4.87 5.01 5.60
C ALA A 94 5.35 3.57 5.36
N SER A 95 5.06 3.00 4.18
CA SER A 95 5.55 1.66 3.79
C SER A 95 7.06 1.63 3.58
N ASP A 96 7.66 2.71 3.06
CA ASP A 96 9.10 2.83 2.88
C ASP A 96 9.81 2.93 4.24
N GLU A 97 9.30 3.77 5.13
CA GLU A 97 9.82 3.90 6.50
C GLU A 97 9.70 2.60 7.30
N ALA A 98 8.59 1.88 7.17
CA ALA A 98 8.42 0.58 7.81
C ALA A 98 9.46 -0.45 7.33
N ARG A 99 9.91 -0.38 6.08
CA ARG A 99 11.02 -1.21 5.56
C ARG A 99 12.37 -0.75 6.05
N ASN A 100 12.56 0.55 6.21
CA ASN A 100 13.83 1.15 6.60
C ASN A 100 14.07 1.11 8.13
N ARG A 101 13.02 0.89 8.93
CA ARG A 101 13.08 0.92 10.41
C ARG A 101 14.20 0.10 11.06
N THR A 102 14.69 -0.93 10.40
CA THR A 102 15.74 -1.83 10.90
C THR A 102 17.05 -1.70 10.13
N ILE A 103 17.13 -0.76 9.19
CA ILE A 103 18.30 -0.64 8.30
C ILE A 103 19.58 -0.33 9.07
N TYR A 104 19.47 0.36 10.20
CA TYR A 104 20.59 0.76 11.06
C TYR A 104 20.86 -0.19 12.23
N ASP A 105 20.01 -1.19 12.48
CA ASP A 105 20.18 -2.12 13.62
C ASP A 105 21.50 -2.92 13.55
N HIS A 106 22.02 -3.12 12.34
CA HIS A 106 23.28 -3.85 12.10
C HIS A 106 24.43 -2.95 11.62
N GLN A 107 24.25 -1.62 11.67
CA GLN A 107 25.27 -0.65 11.25
C GLN A 107 25.86 0.06 12.48
N GLN A 108 26.99 -0.43 13.00
CA GLN A 108 27.64 0.15 14.18
C GLN A 108 27.98 1.64 13.99
N GLU A 109 28.19 2.07 12.75
CA GLU A 109 28.51 3.46 12.40
C GLU A 109 27.34 4.43 12.57
N ALA A 110 26.09 3.95 12.48
CA ALA A 110 24.89 4.79 12.59
C ALA A 110 24.59 5.25 14.03
N GLY A 111 25.07 4.48 15.00
CA GLY A 111 24.78 4.74 16.41
C GLY A 111 23.36 4.33 16.83
N VAL A 112 23.17 4.16 18.14
CA VAL A 112 21.90 3.69 18.70
C VAL A 112 20.76 4.71 18.54
N ASP A 113 21.11 6.01 18.56
CA ASP A 113 20.11 7.08 18.51
C ASP A 113 19.46 7.18 17.10
N MET A 114 20.24 7.04 16.04
CA MET A 114 19.70 7.03 14.67
C MET A 114 18.75 5.86 14.45
N ALA A 115 19.15 4.64 14.84
CA ALA A 115 18.28 3.47 14.76
C ALA A 115 16.98 3.62 15.58
N ARG A 116 17.03 4.34 16.71
CA ARG A 116 15.86 4.63 17.54
C ARG A 116 14.94 5.66 16.87
N GLN A 117 15.51 6.69 16.23
CA GLN A 117 14.78 7.72 15.51
C GLN A 117 14.04 7.13 14.29
N GLU A 118 14.71 6.27 13.50
CA GLU A 118 14.08 5.56 12.37
C GLU A 118 12.87 4.72 12.82
N ARG A 119 13.01 3.98 13.91
CA ARG A 119 11.86 3.24 14.46
C ARG A 119 10.72 4.14 14.90
N SER A 120 11.03 5.34 15.40
CA SER A 120 10.02 6.34 15.77
C SER A 120 9.33 6.94 14.56
N HIS A 121 10.08 7.28 13.50
CA HIS A 121 9.51 7.79 12.23
C HIS A 121 8.56 6.78 11.59
N ALA A 122 9.00 5.53 11.42
CA ALA A 122 8.16 4.45 10.90
C ALA A 122 6.86 4.28 11.70
N ARG A 123 6.93 4.44 13.02
CA ARG A 123 5.77 4.36 13.91
C ARG A 123 4.81 5.54 13.71
N ILE A 124 5.32 6.77 13.74
CA ILE A 124 4.51 7.99 13.55
C ILE A 124 3.79 7.95 12.20
N LEU A 125 4.50 7.62 11.13
CA LEU A 125 3.92 7.59 9.79
C LEU A 125 2.92 6.47 9.58
N SER A 126 3.13 5.31 10.21
CA SER A 126 2.13 4.24 10.17
C SER A 126 0.84 4.64 10.87
N MET A 127 0.91 5.40 11.97
CA MET A 127 -0.29 5.97 12.61
C MET A 127 -1.01 6.95 11.68
N LEU A 128 -0.28 7.85 11.04
CA LEU A 128 -0.84 8.87 10.16
C LEU A 128 -1.45 8.28 8.87
N ALA A 129 -0.87 7.20 8.36
CA ALA A 129 -1.37 6.50 7.18
C ALA A 129 -2.63 5.65 7.45
N SER A 130 -3.02 5.50 8.72
CA SER A 130 -4.24 4.76 9.08
C SER A 130 -5.50 5.57 8.78
N PRO A 131 -6.56 4.95 8.21
CA PRO A 131 -7.78 5.67 7.80
C PRO A 131 -8.57 6.34 8.94
N SER A 132 -8.27 6.01 10.19
CA SER A 132 -9.00 6.53 11.36
C SER A 132 -8.36 7.79 11.94
N HIS A 133 -8.42 8.89 11.19
CA HIS A 133 -8.02 10.23 11.64
C HIS A 133 -9.18 10.91 12.36
N ARG A 134 -9.57 10.44 13.54
CA ARG A 134 -10.40 11.21 14.47
C ARG A 134 -9.93 10.97 15.90
N GLY A 135 -9.21 11.95 16.42
CA GLY A 135 -8.98 12.11 17.84
C GLY A 135 -7.74 11.37 18.41
N TRP A 136 -7.04 12.07 19.26
CA TRP A 136 -5.97 11.58 20.16
C TRP A 136 -6.59 10.78 21.31
N ASP A 137 -7.35 9.74 21.04
CA ASP A 137 -7.94 8.90 22.08
C ASP A 137 -7.05 7.69 22.39
N GLY A 138 -6.99 7.30 23.68
CA GLY A 138 -6.13 6.25 24.22
C GLY A 138 -6.05 4.92 23.47
N PRO A 139 -7.08 4.50 22.68
CA PRO A 139 -7.04 3.31 21.82
C PRO A 139 -6.04 3.38 20.65
N ALA A 140 -5.45 4.56 20.37
CA ALA A 140 -4.46 4.71 19.28
C ALA A 140 -3.15 3.94 19.53
N TYR A 141 -2.83 3.60 20.78
CA TYR A 141 -1.61 2.87 21.12
C TYR A 141 -1.62 1.40 20.70
N SER A 142 -2.77 0.72 20.76
CA SER A 142 -2.89 -0.68 20.34
C SER A 142 -2.87 -0.87 18.82
N ARG A 143 -3.16 0.18 18.07
CA ARG A 143 -3.09 0.19 16.59
C ARG A 143 -1.65 0.23 16.04
N LEU A 144 -0.67 0.42 16.91
CA LEU A 144 0.76 0.55 16.57
C LEU A 144 1.44 -0.75 16.15
N GLU A 145 0.82 -1.88 16.40
CA GLU A 145 1.44 -3.20 16.25
C GLU A 145 1.04 -3.98 14.99
N GLY A 146 1.08 -3.35 13.83
CA GLY A 146 1.47 -4.15 12.66
C GLY A 146 0.38 -4.64 11.70
N ARG A 147 -0.88 -4.13 11.72
CA ARG A 147 -1.91 -4.56 10.75
C ARG A 147 -2.40 -3.50 9.75
N HIS A 148 -1.85 -2.31 9.72
CA HIS A 148 -2.45 -1.16 9.02
C HIS A 148 -1.98 -0.90 7.57
N GLY A 149 -1.16 -1.76 7.00
CA GLY A 149 -0.90 -1.78 5.55
C GLY A 149 -1.94 -2.55 4.73
N ALA A 150 -2.89 -3.24 5.38
CA ALA A 150 -3.78 -4.18 4.70
C ALA A 150 -4.76 -3.50 3.73
N GLY A 151 -5.34 -2.36 4.08
CA GLY A 151 -6.31 -1.68 3.21
C GLY A 151 -5.69 -1.11 1.94
N ALA A 152 -4.59 -0.37 2.06
CA ALA A 152 -3.90 0.19 0.90
C ALA A 152 -3.24 -0.91 0.04
N ALA A 153 -2.69 -1.95 0.67
CA ALA A 153 -2.13 -3.11 -0.03
C ALA A 153 -3.21 -3.93 -0.74
N ASN A 154 -4.38 -4.09 -0.14
CA ASN A 154 -5.53 -4.77 -0.76
C ASN A 154 -6.07 -3.98 -1.95
N ASN A 155 -6.22 -2.66 -1.84
CA ASN A 155 -6.66 -1.81 -2.94
C ASN A 155 -5.66 -1.85 -4.11
N LEU A 156 -4.36 -1.73 -3.83
CA LEU A 156 -3.32 -1.87 -4.87
C LEU A 156 -3.37 -3.26 -5.53
N ARG A 157 -3.52 -4.32 -4.74
CA ARG A 157 -3.64 -5.68 -5.26
C ARG A 157 -4.86 -5.83 -6.17
N ALA A 158 -6.03 -5.32 -5.76
CA ALA A 158 -7.25 -5.36 -6.56
C ALA A 158 -7.09 -4.57 -7.87
N MET A 159 -6.51 -3.38 -7.82
CA MET A 159 -6.23 -2.57 -9.02
C MET A 159 -5.27 -3.26 -9.99
N VAL A 160 -4.16 -3.81 -9.49
CA VAL A 160 -3.19 -4.53 -10.32
C VAL A 160 -3.81 -5.78 -10.93
N LEU A 161 -4.58 -6.53 -10.12
CA LEU A 161 -5.27 -7.73 -10.59
C LEU A 161 -6.29 -7.38 -11.69
N GLY A 162 -7.11 -6.35 -11.47
CA GLY A 162 -8.12 -5.91 -12.44
C GLY A 162 -7.53 -5.45 -13.76
N ALA A 163 -6.50 -4.59 -13.70
CA ALA A 163 -5.85 -4.10 -14.92
C ALA A 163 -5.16 -5.23 -15.70
N ASN A 164 -4.46 -6.11 -14.97
CA ASN A 164 -3.77 -7.25 -15.57
C ASN A 164 -4.75 -8.24 -16.19
N ASP A 165 -5.83 -8.59 -15.48
CA ASP A 165 -6.84 -9.52 -15.97
C ASP A 165 -7.57 -8.96 -17.20
N GLY A 166 -7.99 -7.67 -17.15
CA GLY A 166 -8.58 -7.00 -18.31
C GLY A 166 -7.68 -7.02 -19.55
N LEU A 167 -6.38 -6.78 -19.36
CA LEU A 167 -5.41 -6.79 -20.46
C LEU A 167 -5.18 -8.20 -20.99
N VAL A 168 -4.86 -9.17 -20.14
CA VAL A 168 -4.48 -10.53 -20.54
C VAL A 168 -5.69 -11.28 -21.12
N SER A 169 -6.84 -11.27 -20.41
CA SER A 169 -8.03 -12.00 -20.86
C SER A 169 -8.55 -11.48 -22.19
N THR A 170 -8.61 -10.16 -22.38
CA THR A 170 -9.03 -9.56 -23.64
C THR A 170 -8.01 -9.85 -24.75
N PHE A 171 -6.71 -9.79 -24.47
CA PHE A 171 -5.68 -10.14 -25.44
C PHE A 171 -5.79 -11.60 -25.88
N CYS A 172 -5.88 -12.55 -24.94
CA CYS A 172 -6.03 -13.97 -25.27
C CYS A 172 -7.30 -14.25 -26.07
N LEU A 173 -8.42 -13.62 -25.69
CA LEU A 173 -9.67 -13.74 -26.44
C LEU A 173 -9.53 -13.24 -27.87
N LEU A 174 -8.92 -12.07 -28.07
CA LEU A 174 -8.69 -11.49 -29.40
C LEU A 174 -7.75 -12.33 -30.25
N MET A 175 -6.67 -12.85 -29.67
CA MET A 175 -5.74 -13.74 -30.39
C MET A 175 -6.40 -15.06 -30.79
N GLY A 176 -7.19 -15.65 -29.88
CA GLY A 176 -7.95 -16.88 -30.18
C GLY A 176 -8.94 -16.70 -31.30
N VAL A 177 -9.74 -15.62 -31.30
CA VAL A 177 -10.72 -15.33 -32.34
C VAL A 177 -10.03 -14.93 -33.65
N ALA A 178 -8.95 -14.17 -33.62
CA ALA A 178 -8.16 -13.80 -34.78
C ALA A 178 -7.58 -15.04 -35.50
N GLY A 179 -7.19 -16.07 -34.75
CA GLY A 179 -6.74 -17.36 -35.30
C GLY A 179 -7.79 -18.10 -36.14
N ALA A 180 -9.07 -17.82 -35.95
CA ALA A 180 -10.17 -18.34 -36.77
C ALA A 180 -10.38 -17.57 -38.09
N ALA A 181 -9.50 -16.65 -38.45
CA ALA A 181 -9.53 -15.84 -39.68
C ALA A 181 -10.86 -15.07 -39.89
N VAL A 182 -11.44 -14.57 -38.79
CA VAL A 182 -12.71 -13.77 -38.85
C VAL A 182 -12.44 -12.37 -39.38
N ASN A 183 -13.53 -11.71 -39.82
CA ASN A 183 -13.42 -10.34 -40.31
C ASN A 183 -13.20 -9.34 -39.18
N PRO A 184 -12.68 -8.13 -39.48
CA PRO A 184 -12.38 -7.12 -38.46
C PRO A 184 -13.56 -6.67 -37.60
N HIS A 185 -14.79 -6.67 -38.16
CA HIS A 185 -16.00 -6.31 -37.42
C HIS A 185 -16.34 -7.34 -36.33
N THR A 186 -16.18 -8.64 -36.65
CA THR A 186 -16.34 -9.72 -35.66
C THR A 186 -15.31 -9.60 -34.55
N LEU A 187 -14.07 -9.28 -34.91
CA LEU A 187 -12.99 -9.10 -33.93
C LEU A 187 -13.26 -7.90 -33.00
N LEU A 188 -13.72 -6.78 -33.55
CA LEU A 188 -14.14 -5.62 -32.78
C LEU A 188 -15.31 -5.93 -31.84
N ALA A 189 -16.35 -6.60 -32.37
CA ALA A 189 -17.52 -7.02 -31.57
C ALA A 189 -17.08 -7.94 -30.41
N THR A 190 -16.15 -8.85 -30.67
CA THR A 190 -15.56 -9.73 -29.63
C THR A 190 -14.78 -8.93 -28.58
N ALA A 191 -13.97 -7.93 -29.00
CA ALA A 191 -13.25 -7.08 -28.08
C ALA A 191 -14.19 -6.34 -27.12
N VAL A 192 -15.25 -5.71 -27.68
CA VAL A 192 -16.23 -4.95 -26.89
C VAL A 192 -17.02 -5.87 -25.95
N ALA A 193 -17.59 -6.95 -26.51
CA ALA A 193 -18.40 -7.90 -25.74
C ALA A 193 -17.59 -8.58 -24.64
N GLY A 194 -16.37 -9.04 -24.94
CA GLY A 194 -15.46 -9.67 -23.98
C GLY A 194 -15.03 -8.71 -22.88
N SER A 195 -14.67 -7.47 -23.22
CA SER A 195 -14.29 -6.45 -22.24
C SER A 195 -15.44 -6.10 -21.29
N LEU A 196 -16.65 -5.92 -21.81
CA LEU A 196 -17.84 -5.64 -20.98
C LEU A 196 -18.21 -6.84 -20.10
N ALA A 197 -18.25 -8.04 -20.67
CA ALA A 197 -18.57 -9.24 -19.92
C ALA A 197 -17.57 -9.50 -18.79
N GLY A 198 -16.27 -9.36 -19.07
CA GLY A 198 -15.21 -9.50 -18.07
C GLY A 198 -15.28 -8.43 -16.99
N ALA A 199 -15.49 -7.17 -17.37
CA ALA A 199 -15.63 -6.06 -16.40
C ALA A 199 -16.85 -6.25 -15.49
N CYS A 200 -18.01 -6.65 -16.04
CA CYS A 200 -19.20 -6.95 -15.25
C CYS A 200 -18.98 -8.13 -14.31
N SER A 201 -18.37 -9.21 -14.80
CA SER A 201 -18.06 -10.41 -14.00
C SER A 201 -17.15 -10.07 -12.82
N MET A 202 -16.08 -9.32 -13.09
CA MET A 202 -15.15 -8.91 -12.06
C MET A 202 -15.77 -7.97 -11.05
N ALA A 203 -16.58 -7.01 -11.50
CA ALA A 203 -17.31 -6.09 -10.61
C ALA A 203 -18.29 -6.83 -9.69
N MET A 204 -19.02 -7.80 -10.21
CA MET A 204 -19.95 -8.61 -9.43
C MET A 204 -19.20 -9.50 -8.43
N GLY A 205 -18.09 -10.10 -8.82
CA GLY A 205 -17.24 -10.90 -7.94
C GLY A 205 -16.70 -10.07 -6.78
N GLU A 206 -16.22 -8.87 -7.07
CA GLU A 206 -15.70 -7.95 -6.05
C GLU A 206 -16.81 -7.46 -5.12
N TRP A 207 -17.99 -7.11 -5.65
CA TRP A 207 -19.14 -6.72 -4.86
C TRP A 207 -19.56 -7.82 -3.87
N ILE A 208 -19.70 -9.06 -4.36
CA ILE A 208 -20.08 -10.22 -3.53
C ILE A 208 -19.02 -10.46 -2.46
N SER A 209 -17.75 -10.41 -2.82
CA SER A 209 -16.62 -10.64 -1.91
C SER A 209 -16.62 -9.64 -0.74
N VAL A 210 -16.71 -8.34 -1.05
CA VAL A 210 -16.71 -7.27 -0.04
C VAL A 210 -17.98 -7.34 0.82
N GLN A 211 -19.14 -7.56 0.19
CA GLN A 211 -20.42 -7.66 0.89
C GLN A 211 -20.44 -8.86 1.85
N SER A 212 -19.99 -10.03 1.40
CA SER A 212 -19.95 -11.23 2.25
C SER A 212 -18.96 -11.11 3.40
N ALA A 213 -17.81 -10.47 3.16
CA ALA A 213 -16.84 -10.19 4.23
C ALA A 213 -17.42 -9.26 5.29
N ARG A 214 -18.13 -8.22 4.86
CA ARG A 214 -18.83 -7.28 5.74
C ARG A 214 -19.92 -7.97 6.56
N GLU A 215 -20.78 -8.75 5.93
CA GLU A 215 -21.86 -9.50 6.61
C GLU A 215 -21.30 -10.48 7.64
N LEU A 216 -20.15 -11.12 7.35
CA LEU A 216 -19.48 -11.98 8.31
C LEU A 216 -18.97 -11.19 9.52
N GLN A 217 -18.33 -10.03 9.29
CA GLN A 217 -17.84 -9.16 10.36
C GLN A 217 -18.99 -8.62 11.23
N GLU A 218 -20.08 -8.15 10.61
CA GLU A 218 -21.26 -7.69 11.30
C GLU A 218 -21.86 -8.80 12.20
N LYS A 219 -21.88 -10.04 11.69
CA LYS A 219 -22.33 -11.19 12.46
C LYS A 219 -21.42 -11.51 13.65
N GLN A 220 -20.11 -11.43 13.45
CA GLN A 220 -19.15 -11.66 14.54
C GLN A 220 -19.29 -10.62 15.64
N ILE A 221 -19.42 -9.33 15.28
CA ILE A 221 -19.65 -8.25 16.25
C ILE A 221 -21.00 -8.44 16.98
N ALA A 222 -22.05 -8.90 16.28
CA ALA A 222 -23.34 -9.16 16.91
C ALA A 222 -23.25 -10.33 17.91
N SER A 223 -22.51 -11.40 17.58
CA SER A 223 -22.24 -12.50 18.51
C SER A 223 -21.53 -12.00 19.77
N GLU A 224 -20.48 -11.22 19.58
CA GLU A 224 -19.70 -10.60 20.66
C GLU A 224 -20.56 -9.74 21.59
N ALA A 225 -21.48 -8.96 21.00
CA ALA A 225 -22.45 -8.16 21.79
C ALA A 225 -23.38 -9.03 22.61
N GLU A 226 -23.81 -10.19 22.10
CA GLU A 226 -24.66 -11.15 22.85
C GLU A 226 -23.86 -11.80 23.97
N GLU A 227 -22.59 -12.18 23.75
CA GLU A 227 -21.70 -12.78 24.75
C GLU A 227 -21.40 -11.78 25.88
N LEU A 228 -21.05 -10.55 25.53
CA LEU A 228 -20.85 -9.46 26.50
C LEU A 228 -22.09 -9.20 27.35
N ALA A 229 -23.30 -9.28 26.77
CA ALA A 229 -24.52 -9.09 27.50
C ALA A 229 -24.88 -10.28 28.41
N ALA A 230 -24.56 -11.52 27.98
CA ALA A 230 -24.87 -12.74 28.69
C ALA A 230 -23.87 -13.04 29.84
N SER A 231 -22.59 -12.84 29.60
CA SER A 231 -21.48 -13.25 30.48
C SER A 231 -20.35 -12.21 30.59
N PRO A 232 -20.62 -10.98 31.07
CA PRO A 232 -19.60 -9.91 31.08
C PRO A 232 -18.37 -10.25 31.96
N ALA A 233 -18.48 -11.20 32.88
CA ALA A 233 -17.34 -11.63 33.69
C ALA A 233 -16.39 -12.57 32.91
N GLU A 234 -16.94 -13.36 31.99
CA GLU A 234 -16.13 -14.21 31.10
C GLU A 234 -15.38 -13.34 30.08
N GLU A 235 -16.08 -12.38 29.47
CA GLU A 235 -15.49 -11.39 28.56
C GLU A 235 -14.35 -10.58 29.23
N GLN A 236 -14.53 -10.22 30.50
CA GLN A 236 -13.47 -9.56 31.27
C GLN A 236 -12.23 -10.46 31.42
N GLU A 237 -12.42 -11.73 31.69
CA GLU A 237 -11.32 -12.68 31.82
C GLU A 237 -10.61 -12.90 30.49
N GLU A 238 -11.37 -13.08 29.38
CA GLU A 238 -10.81 -13.23 28.03
C GLU A 238 -9.99 -12.02 27.61
N LEU A 239 -10.52 -10.83 27.82
CA LEU A 239 -9.80 -9.57 27.54
C LEU A 239 -8.53 -9.44 28.41
N SER A 240 -8.61 -9.87 29.67
CA SER A 240 -7.44 -9.93 30.57
C SER A 240 -6.36 -10.87 30.01
N LEU A 241 -6.73 -12.06 29.54
CA LEU A 241 -5.78 -13.00 28.91
C LEU A 241 -5.16 -12.44 27.65
N ILE A 242 -5.92 -11.72 26.81
CA ILE A 242 -5.42 -11.03 25.62
C ILE A 242 -4.37 -10.00 25.99
N TYR A 243 -4.59 -9.18 27.02
CA TYR A 243 -3.61 -8.19 27.48
C TYR A 243 -2.38 -8.84 28.12
N GLN A 244 -2.52 -9.96 28.85
CA GLN A 244 -1.38 -10.73 29.32
C GLN A 244 -0.53 -11.28 28.16
N ALA A 245 -1.16 -11.80 27.10
CA ALA A 245 -0.47 -12.24 25.89
C ALA A 245 0.28 -11.10 25.18
N LYS A 246 -0.16 -9.85 25.39
CA LYS A 246 0.51 -8.63 24.92
C LYS A 246 1.66 -8.17 25.81
N GLY A 247 1.91 -8.85 26.93
CA GLY A 247 3.04 -8.61 27.82
C GLY A 247 2.74 -7.76 29.06
N PHE A 248 1.46 -7.48 29.35
CA PHE A 248 1.06 -6.87 30.63
C PHE A 248 1.13 -7.91 31.75
N THR A 249 1.37 -7.46 32.98
CA THR A 249 1.26 -8.31 34.17
C THR A 249 -0.21 -8.68 34.40
N GLN A 250 -0.46 -9.76 35.14
CA GLN A 250 -1.81 -10.21 35.43
C GLN A 250 -2.65 -9.11 36.10
N ASP A 251 -2.07 -8.39 37.06
CA ASP A 251 -2.78 -7.33 37.79
C ASP A 251 -3.13 -6.14 36.87
N GLU A 252 -2.19 -5.73 36.01
CA GLU A 252 -2.43 -4.66 35.04
C GLU A 252 -3.50 -5.06 34.02
N ALA A 253 -3.40 -6.26 33.46
CA ALA A 253 -4.35 -6.79 32.49
C ALA A 253 -5.77 -6.87 33.05
N GLN A 254 -5.93 -7.36 34.28
CA GLN A 254 -7.22 -7.40 34.98
C GLN A 254 -7.80 -6.00 35.22
N GLN A 255 -6.98 -5.05 35.64
CA GLN A 255 -7.44 -3.67 35.85
C GLN A 255 -7.89 -3.00 34.54
N ILE A 256 -7.17 -3.25 33.43
CA ILE A 256 -7.55 -2.75 32.11
C ILE A 256 -8.87 -3.38 31.67
N ALA A 257 -8.95 -4.70 31.70
CA ALA A 257 -10.16 -5.45 31.29
C ALA A 257 -11.39 -5.03 32.12
N GLN A 258 -11.26 -4.92 33.43
CA GLN A 258 -12.33 -4.46 34.31
C GLN A 258 -12.81 -3.04 33.94
N ARG A 259 -11.90 -2.14 33.63
CA ARG A 259 -12.24 -0.76 33.26
C ARG A 259 -12.94 -0.70 31.91
N VAL A 260 -12.51 -1.50 30.93
CA VAL A 260 -13.13 -1.59 29.59
C VAL A 260 -14.53 -2.15 29.68
N ILE A 261 -14.73 -3.29 30.33
CA ILE A 261 -16.04 -3.95 30.43
C ILE A 261 -17.04 -3.12 31.24
N HIS A 262 -16.57 -2.28 32.18
CA HIS A 262 -17.44 -1.40 32.96
C HIS A 262 -18.04 -0.23 32.18
N ASP A 263 -17.49 0.10 30.99
CA ASP A 263 -18.04 1.11 30.08
C ASP A 263 -18.67 0.44 28.85
N PRO A 264 -19.98 0.22 28.85
CA PRO A 264 -20.68 -0.48 27.78
C PRO A 264 -20.50 0.17 26.39
N ALA A 265 -20.23 1.48 26.35
CA ALA A 265 -20.05 2.20 25.09
C ALA A 265 -18.70 1.87 24.40
N SER A 266 -17.67 1.59 25.22
CA SER A 266 -16.34 1.24 24.72
C SER A 266 -16.05 -0.25 24.74
N ALA A 267 -16.80 -1.04 25.53
CA ALA A 267 -16.54 -2.46 25.71
C ALA A 267 -16.61 -3.23 24.37
N LEU A 268 -17.73 -3.16 23.67
CA LEU A 268 -17.91 -3.84 22.39
C LEU A 268 -16.92 -3.39 21.33
N ASP A 269 -16.61 -2.10 21.25
CA ASP A 269 -15.61 -1.59 20.29
C ASP A 269 -14.22 -2.14 20.60
N THR A 270 -13.89 -2.22 21.90
CA THR A 270 -12.58 -2.76 22.33
C THR A 270 -12.51 -4.25 22.09
N LEU A 271 -13.52 -5.04 22.43
CA LEU A 271 -13.57 -6.48 22.16
C LEU A 271 -13.47 -6.76 20.67
N ALA A 272 -14.29 -6.10 19.85
CA ALA A 272 -14.21 -6.25 18.40
C ALA A 272 -12.80 -6.00 17.84
N ARG A 273 -12.06 -5.03 18.38
CA ARG A 273 -10.69 -4.72 17.93
C ARG A 273 -9.64 -5.67 18.48
N GLU A 274 -9.76 -6.03 19.75
CA GLU A 274 -8.73 -6.76 20.48
C GLU A 274 -8.86 -8.28 20.29
N GLU A 275 -10.08 -8.79 20.26
CA GLU A 275 -10.38 -10.20 20.15
C GLU A 275 -10.61 -10.61 18.70
N LEU A 276 -11.57 -9.96 18.00
CA LEU A 276 -11.90 -10.30 16.62
C LEU A 276 -10.94 -9.70 15.60
N GLY A 277 -10.16 -8.68 15.97
CA GLY A 277 -9.31 -7.92 15.08
C GLY A 277 -10.09 -7.14 14.03
N ILE A 278 -11.35 -6.83 14.29
CA ILE A 278 -12.27 -6.10 13.42
C ILE A 278 -12.30 -4.64 13.86
N ASN A 279 -12.27 -3.73 12.90
CA ASN A 279 -12.54 -2.33 13.16
C ASN A 279 -14.03 -2.04 12.91
N PRO A 280 -14.84 -1.79 13.94
CA PRO A 280 -16.29 -1.54 13.75
C PRO A 280 -16.60 -0.31 12.88
N ASP A 281 -15.70 0.68 12.85
CA ASP A 281 -15.86 1.89 12.03
C ASP A 281 -15.57 1.65 10.55
N ASP A 282 -14.87 0.55 10.21
CA ASP A 282 -14.50 0.21 8.83
C ASP A 282 -14.67 -1.30 8.58
N LEU A 283 -15.89 -1.70 8.29
CA LEU A 283 -16.27 -3.07 7.95
C LEU A 283 -15.99 -3.41 6.49
N GLY A 284 -14.77 -3.13 6.02
CA GLY A 284 -14.31 -3.50 4.67
C GLY A 284 -14.72 -2.54 3.56
N GLY A 285 -15.20 -1.34 3.89
CA GLY A 285 -15.50 -0.29 2.91
C GLY A 285 -16.82 -0.48 2.15
N SER A 286 -16.97 0.22 1.02
CA SER A 286 -18.17 0.17 0.19
C SER A 286 -18.07 -0.92 -0.88
N ALA A 287 -18.92 -1.93 -0.81
CA ALA A 287 -19.00 -2.99 -1.84
C ALA A 287 -19.28 -2.42 -3.25
N MET A 288 -20.13 -1.39 -3.35
CA MET A 288 -20.41 -0.70 -4.62
C MET A 288 -19.19 0.09 -5.12
N GLY A 289 -18.45 0.73 -4.21
CA GLY A 289 -17.20 1.43 -4.54
C GLY A 289 -16.14 0.47 -5.08
N ALA A 290 -15.95 -0.67 -4.42
CA ALA A 290 -15.03 -1.72 -4.84
C ALA A 290 -15.42 -2.30 -6.21
N ALA A 291 -16.69 -2.62 -6.42
CA ALA A 291 -17.22 -3.11 -7.70
C ALA A 291 -17.02 -2.11 -8.83
N THR A 292 -17.32 -0.84 -8.61
CA THR A 292 -17.15 0.22 -9.61
C THR A 292 -15.68 0.42 -9.97
N ALA A 293 -14.80 0.43 -8.98
CA ALA A 293 -13.35 0.53 -9.19
C ALA A 293 -12.83 -0.66 -10.00
N SER A 294 -13.25 -1.88 -9.64
CA SER A 294 -12.89 -3.12 -10.33
C SER A 294 -13.34 -3.12 -11.78
N PHE A 295 -14.60 -2.71 -12.04
CA PHE A 295 -15.15 -2.55 -13.38
C PHE A 295 -14.30 -1.61 -14.24
N LEU A 296 -14.02 -0.42 -13.73
CA LEU A 296 -13.26 0.61 -14.46
C LEU A 296 -11.82 0.18 -14.74
N VAL A 297 -11.16 -0.41 -13.74
CA VAL A 297 -9.78 -0.84 -13.87
C VAL A 297 -9.63 -1.99 -14.84
N PHE A 298 -10.58 -2.95 -14.85
CA PHE A 298 -10.63 -4.02 -15.85
C PHE A 298 -10.81 -3.44 -17.25
N LEU A 299 -11.77 -2.53 -17.45
CA LEU A 299 -11.98 -1.89 -18.76
C LEU A 299 -10.74 -1.15 -19.26
N LEU A 300 -10.06 -0.44 -18.38
CA LEU A 300 -8.80 0.25 -18.74
C LEU A 300 -7.73 -0.74 -19.20
N GLY A 301 -7.60 -1.88 -18.52
CA GLY A 301 -6.73 -2.97 -18.96
C GLY A 301 -7.14 -3.55 -20.32
N ALA A 302 -8.41 -3.85 -20.48
CA ALA A 302 -8.99 -4.43 -21.71
C ALA A 302 -8.90 -3.50 -22.93
N MET A 303 -8.91 -2.18 -22.71
CA MET A 303 -8.75 -1.20 -23.80
C MET A 303 -7.38 -1.30 -24.49
N ILE A 304 -6.34 -1.72 -23.80
CA ILE A 304 -4.97 -1.77 -24.35
C ILE A 304 -4.91 -2.71 -25.57
N PRO A 305 -5.29 -4.01 -25.49
CA PRO A 305 -5.34 -4.89 -26.64
C PRO A 305 -6.45 -4.55 -27.64
N ALA A 306 -7.53 -3.90 -27.20
CA ALA A 306 -8.64 -3.51 -28.07
C ALA A 306 -8.38 -2.24 -28.89
N LEU A 307 -7.53 -1.33 -28.43
CA LEU A 307 -7.26 -0.03 -29.06
C LEU A 307 -6.85 -0.14 -30.54
N PRO A 308 -6.00 -1.08 -30.97
CA PRO A 308 -5.63 -1.24 -32.38
C PRO A 308 -6.81 -1.58 -33.30
N MET A 309 -7.91 -2.14 -32.76
CA MET A 309 -9.12 -2.44 -33.57
C MET A 309 -9.75 -1.16 -34.16
N PHE A 310 -9.54 -0.03 -33.50
CA PHE A 310 -10.08 1.27 -33.89
C PHE A 310 -9.11 2.11 -34.74
N LEU A 311 -7.80 1.85 -34.62
CA LEU A 311 -6.78 2.73 -35.16
C LEU A 311 -5.89 2.11 -36.23
N ALA A 312 -5.74 0.77 -36.25
CA ALA A 312 -4.81 0.11 -37.16
C ALA A 312 -5.49 -0.35 -38.45
N PRO A 313 -4.75 -0.41 -39.55
CA PRO A 313 -5.20 -1.07 -40.76
C PRO A 313 -5.51 -2.54 -40.52
N SER A 314 -6.50 -3.12 -41.24
CA SER A 314 -6.96 -4.50 -41.04
C SER A 314 -5.84 -5.53 -41.07
N SER A 315 -4.82 -5.32 -41.91
CA SER A 315 -3.66 -6.21 -42.04
C SER A 315 -2.69 -6.16 -40.84
N ALA A 316 -2.74 -5.12 -40.01
CA ALA A 316 -1.82 -4.90 -38.89
C ALA A 316 -2.49 -5.06 -37.52
N ILE A 317 -3.80 -5.26 -37.43
CA ILE A 317 -4.56 -5.29 -36.17
C ILE A 317 -3.96 -6.28 -35.17
N VAL A 318 -3.75 -7.52 -35.58
CA VAL A 318 -3.25 -8.59 -34.69
C VAL A 318 -1.86 -8.25 -34.14
N THR A 319 -0.95 -7.86 -35.04
CA THR A 319 0.42 -7.49 -34.64
C THR A 319 0.42 -6.26 -33.75
N ALA A 320 -0.39 -5.24 -34.08
CA ALA A 320 -0.50 -4.04 -33.28
C ALA A 320 -1.08 -4.34 -31.88
N SER A 321 -2.10 -5.19 -31.78
CA SER A 321 -2.68 -5.63 -30.51
C SER A 321 -1.65 -6.37 -29.65
N ALA A 322 -0.87 -7.27 -30.24
CA ALA A 322 0.20 -7.97 -29.55
C ALA A 322 1.28 -7.02 -29.00
N VAL A 323 1.71 -6.06 -29.83
CA VAL A 323 2.71 -5.06 -29.41
C VAL A 323 2.15 -4.14 -28.30
N CYS A 324 0.92 -3.63 -28.46
CA CYS A 324 0.28 -2.82 -27.43
C CYS A 324 0.12 -3.57 -26.11
N SER A 325 -0.27 -4.85 -26.17
CA SER A 325 -0.41 -5.70 -24.98
C SER A 325 0.93 -5.95 -24.29
N ALA A 326 1.98 -6.23 -25.05
CA ALA A 326 3.33 -6.39 -24.51
C ALA A 326 3.84 -5.12 -23.82
N LEU A 327 3.64 -3.96 -24.44
CA LEU A 327 3.98 -2.66 -23.86
C LEU A 327 3.13 -2.36 -22.62
N GLY A 328 1.84 -2.68 -22.66
CA GLY A 328 0.92 -2.52 -21.53
C GLY A 328 1.32 -3.38 -20.33
N LEU A 329 1.65 -4.65 -20.54
CA LEU A 329 2.15 -5.57 -19.50
C LEU A 329 3.45 -5.06 -18.88
N PHE A 330 4.37 -4.64 -19.73
CA PHE A 330 5.63 -4.06 -19.25
C PHE A 330 5.40 -2.78 -18.43
N ALA A 331 4.57 -1.87 -18.93
CA ALA A 331 4.23 -0.62 -18.24
C ALA A 331 3.53 -0.87 -16.91
N LEU A 332 2.58 -1.82 -16.86
CA LEU A 332 1.91 -2.22 -15.62
C LEU A 332 2.90 -2.76 -14.59
N GLY A 333 3.80 -3.66 -15.01
CA GLY A 333 4.85 -4.19 -14.15
C GLY A 333 5.83 -3.13 -13.67
N ALA A 334 6.19 -2.17 -14.52
CA ALA A 334 7.04 -1.04 -14.16
C ALA A 334 6.32 -0.08 -13.19
N ALA A 335 5.00 0.15 -13.37
CA ALA A 335 4.21 0.95 -12.45
C ALA A 335 4.13 0.33 -11.05
N ILE A 336 4.01 -0.99 -10.94
CA ILE A 336 4.05 -1.72 -9.66
C ILE A 336 5.36 -1.46 -8.92
N ALA A 337 6.47 -1.26 -9.63
CA ALA A 337 7.77 -0.98 -9.02
C ALA A 337 7.78 0.34 -8.22
N ILE A 338 6.91 1.31 -8.56
CA ILE A 338 6.75 2.56 -7.79
C ILE A 338 6.29 2.23 -6.37
N PHE A 339 5.32 1.32 -6.25
CA PHE A 339 4.73 0.92 -4.98
C PHE A 339 5.61 -0.07 -4.19
N THR A 340 6.30 -0.96 -4.90
CA THR A 340 7.10 -2.01 -4.25
C THR A 340 8.57 -1.62 -4.04
N GLY A 341 9.01 -0.47 -4.55
CA GLY A 341 10.40 -0.02 -4.47
C GLY A 341 11.41 -0.88 -5.24
N LYS A 342 10.93 -1.77 -6.12
CA LYS A 342 11.77 -2.64 -6.95
C LYS A 342 12.24 -1.93 -8.22
N HIS A 343 13.20 -2.55 -8.91
CA HIS A 343 13.70 -1.98 -10.17
C HIS A 343 12.62 -2.09 -11.27
N PRO A 344 12.22 -0.95 -11.92
CA PRO A 344 11.08 -0.95 -12.85
C PRO A 344 11.27 -1.84 -14.07
N LEU A 345 12.50 -1.88 -14.63
CA LEU A 345 12.78 -2.74 -15.79
C LEU A 345 12.63 -4.23 -15.46
N LEU A 346 13.08 -4.67 -14.28
CA LEU A 346 12.96 -6.07 -13.86
C LEU A 346 11.50 -6.43 -13.57
N SER A 347 10.75 -5.52 -12.92
CA SER A 347 9.32 -5.74 -12.65
C SER A 347 8.50 -5.74 -13.95
N GLY A 348 8.80 -4.84 -14.89
CA GLY A 348 8.19 -4.81 -16.21
C GLY A 348 8.48 -6.06 -17.02
N ALA A 349 9.74 -6.47 -17.09
CA ALA A 349 10.16 -7.70 -17.79
C ALA A 349 9.49 -8.95 -17.20
N ARG A 350 9.44 -9.07 -15.88
CA ARG A 350 8.74 -10.17 -15.21
C ARG A 350 7.25 -10.21 -15.57
N GLN A 351 6.57 -9.06 -15.53
CA GLN A 351 5.15 -8.97 -15.87
C GLN A 351 4.88 -9.33 -17.32
N LEU A 352 5.73 -8.85 -18.22
CA LEU A 352 5.68 -9.20 -19.65
C LEU A 352 5.84 -10.71 -19.86
N LEU A 353 6.84 -11.34 -19.24
CA LEU A 353 7.08 -12.77 -19.37
C LEU A 353 5.92 -13.61 -18.84
N ILE A 354 5.34 -13.24 -17.70
CA ILE A 354 4.17 -13.91 -17.13
C ILE A 354 2.95 -13.76 -18.07
N GLY A 355 2.69 -12.56 -18.57
CA GLY A 355 1.56 -12.31 -19.45
C GLY A 355 1.70 -12.90 -20.85
N LEU A 356 2.92 -13.16 -21.33
CA LEU A 356 3.16 -13.90 -22.58
C LEU A 356 3.08 -15.42 -22.40
N ALA A 357 3.21 -15.93 -21.17
CA ALA A 357 3.07 -17.35 -20.87
C ALA A 357 1.61 -17.78 -20.66
N ALA A 358 0.70 -16.82 -20.45
CA ALA A 358 -0.74 -17.04 -20.31
C ALA A 358 -1.40 -17.12 -21.68
#